data_608090eef2d99c235db04b520355e0ee
#
_entry.id   608090eef2d99c235db04b520355e0ee
#
_cell.length_a   1.000
_cell.length_b   1.000
_cell.length_c   1.000
_cell.angle_alpha   90.00
_cell.angle_beta   90.00
_cell.angle_gamma   90.00
#
_symmetry.space_group_name_H-M   'P 1'
#
loop_
_entity.id
_entity.type
_entity.pdbx_description
1 polymer ?
#
loop_
_entity_poly.entity_id
_entity_poly.type
_entity_poly.pdbx_seq_one_letter_code
_entity_poly.pdbx_strand_id
1 'polypeptide(L)'
;GFDALLLRASGKRKRKKHRSQTRKFEAVGSHRRIEARSADEVERLLDAFFEMKEQRFRKMGIANVFGDDRTRAFFRGLFTQALAEDKPCFVLHGLEVAGKLRAVTGSSRSGRRLICEFGAIAEDELANTSPGDFLFFDNIQNACQTGFAVYDFSVGDEPYKRLWCDIETQHFEVLVPLTLKGRALGQALRQGARLKAFVKNSPTIWKLAKMLRRKAAGQTPPLPTEDEH
;
A
#
# COMPACT_ATOMS: atom_id res chain seq x y z
N GLY A 1 7.72 18.22 14.53
CA GLY A 1 7.44 18.51 13.14
C GLY A 1 8.21 17.61 12.19
N PHE A 2 8.01 17.78 10.88
CA PHE A 2 8.55 16.92 9.83
C PHE A 2 10.09 16.82 9.83
N ASP A 3 10.77 17.93 10.10
CA ASP A 3 12.24 17.93 10.17
C ASP A 3 12.79 17.06 11.29
N ALA A 4 12.14 17.09 12.45
CA ALA A 4 12.51 16.23 13.58
C ALA A 4 12.29 14.75 13.28
N LEU A 5 11.22 14.41 12.55
CA LEU A 5 10.97 13.05 12.07
C LEU A 5 12.07 12.61 11.11
N LEU A 6 12.43 13.45 10.15
CA LEU A 6 13.48 13.13 9.20
C LEU A 6 14.85 12.94 9.85
N LEU A 7 15.16 13.61 10.94
CA LEU A 7 16.40 13.40 11.70
C LEU A 7 16.51 11.97 12.25
N ARG A 8 15.39 11.37 12.64
CA ARG A 8 15.35 9.98 13.15
C ARG A 8 15.49 8.93 12.06
N ALA A 9 15.10 9.25 10.82
CA ALA A 9 14.90 8.26 9.75
C ALA A 9 15.67 8.59 8.45
N SER A 10 17.00 8.81 8.52
CA SER A 10 17.87 9.07 7.36
C SER A 10 17.43 10.26 6.49
N GLY A 11 17.04 11.36 7.11
CA GLY A 11 16.41 12.50 6.45
C GLY A 11 17.19 13.13 5.30
N LYS A 12 18.54 13.21 5.37
CA LYS A 12 19.36 13.70 4.25
C LYS A 12 19.13 12.86 2.98
N ARG A 13 19.11 11.53 3.13
CA ARG A 13 18.87 10.59 2.02
C ARG A 13 17.46 10.73 1.45
N LYS A 14 16.45 10.83 2.32
CA LYS A 14 15.05 11.00 1.90
C LYS A 14 14.83 12.30 1.15
N ARG A 15 15.33 13.42 1.64
CA ARG A 15 15.26 14.72 0.94
C ARG A 15 16.01 14.71 -0.39
N LYS A 16 17.20 14.08 -0.44
CA LYS A 16 17.95 13.94 -1.69
C LYS A 16 17.16 13.11 -2.71
N LYS A 17 16.56 11.99 -2.26
CA LYS A 17 15.72 11.14 -3.12
C LYS A 17 14.51 11.93 -3.63
N HIS A 18 13.75 12.57 -2.75
CA HIS A 18 12.57 13.35 -3.11
C HIS A 18 12.91 14.45 -4.14
N ARG A 19 13.96 15.24 -3.93
CA ARG A 19 14.42 16.23 -4.92
C ARG A 19 14.82 15.61 -6.27
N SER A 20 15.43 14.44 -6.25
CA SER A 20 15.77 13.72 -7.48
C SER A 20 14.51 13.25 -8.22
N GLN A 21 13.51 12.78 -7.49
CA GLN A 21 12.21 12.38 -8.02
C GLN A 21 11.46 13.59 -8.60
N THR A 22 11.43 14.72 -7.88
CA THR A 22 10.86 16.00 -8.35
C THR A 22 11.40 16.36 -9.74
N ARG A 23 12.72 16.41 -9.90
CA ARG A 23 13.35 16.74 -11.20
C ARG A 23 12.96 15.78 -12.31
N LYS A 24 12.83 14.48 -12.00
CA LYS A 24 12.41 13.48 -12.99
C LYS A 24 10.95 13.65 -13.39
N PHE A 25 10.08 14.02 -12.46
CA PHE A 25 8.69 14.30 -12.76
C PHE A 25 8.54 15.60 -13.57
N GLU A 26 9.24 16.68 -13.18
CA GLU A 26 9.26 17.94 -13.90
C GLU A 26 9.79 17.81 -15.35
N ALA A 27 10.70 16.87 -15.59
CA ALA A 27 11.18 16.57 -16.94
C ALA A 27 10.11 15.93 -17.84
N VAL A 28 9.07 15.32 -17.26
CA VAL A 28 7.94 14.71 -18.00
C VAL A 28 6.77 15.69 -18.08
N GLY A 29 6.58 16.52 -17.06
CA GLY A 29 5.50 17.50 -16.99
C GLY A 29 5.25 17.99 -15.57
N SER A 30 4.13 18.70 -15.38
CA SER A 30 3.73 19.14 -14.04
C SER A 30 3.40 17.94 -13.15
N HIS A 31 3.70 18.08 -11.86
CA HIS A 31 3.30 17.10 -10.86
C HIS A 31 2.61 17.79 -9.68
N ARG A 32 1.68 17.08 -9.04
CA ARG A 32 0.99 17.55 -7.85
C ARG A 32 0.47 16.41 -6.98
N ARG A 33 0.50 16.63 -5.67
CA ARG A 33 -0.27 15.82 -4.72
C ARG A 33 -1.73 16.28 -4.76
N ILE A 34 -2.65 15.33 -4.82
CA ILE A 34 -4.10 15.53 -4.77
C ILE A 34 -4.62 14.94 -3.47
N GLU A 35 -5.54 15.64 -2.82
CA GLU A 35 -6.40 15.11 -1.77
C GLU A 35 -7.84 15.23 -2.28
N ALA A 36 -8.59 14.13 -2.35
CA ALA A 36 -9.94 14.12 -2.87
C ALA A 36 -10.87 14.97 -1.98
N ARG A 37 -11.57 15.93 -2.61
CA ARG A 37 -12.50 16.86 -1.95
C ARG A 37 -13.89 16.89 -2.59
N SER A 38 -14.06 16.15 -3.68
CA SER A 38 -15.32 16.00 -4.39
C SER A 38 -15.60 14.54 -4.73
N ALA A 39 -16.86 14.20 -5.02
CA ALA A 39 -17.23 12.87 -5.45
C ALA A 39 -16.50 12.44 -6.72
N ASP A 40 -16.34 13.37 -7.69
CA ASP A 40 -15.63 13.10 -8.94
C ASP A 40 -14.14 12.79 -8.70
N GLU A 41 -13.49 13.49 -7.76
CA GLU A 41 -12.11 13.22 -7.38
C GLU A 41 -11.98 11.86 -6.66
N VAL A 42 -12.94 11.50 -5.80
CA VAL A 42 -13.01 10.18 -5.17
C VAL A 42 -13.11 9.10 -6.23
N GLU A 43 -14.03 9.25 -7.17
CA GLU A 43 -14.24 8.27 -8.24
C GLU A 43 -12.99 8.12 -9.10
N ARG A 44 -12.42 9.24 -9.57
CA ARG A 44 -11.18 9.27 -10.35
C ARG A 44 -10.01 8.59 -9.67
N LEU A 45 -9.80 8.86 -8.37
CA LEU A 45 -8.69 8.25 -7.61
C LEU A 45 -8.93 6.75 -7.36
N LEU A 46 -10.17 6.35 -7.05
CA LEU A 46 -10.49 4.93 -6.84
C LEU A 46 -10.42 4.13 -8.14
N ASP A 47 -10.85 4.69 -9.27
CA ASP A 47 -10.74 4.01 -10.56
C ASP A 47 -9.28 3.74 -10.91
N ALA A 48 -8.41 4.74 -10.77
CA ALA A 48 -6.98 4.57 -10.96
C ALA A 48 -6.38 3.54 -9.98
N PHE A 49 -6.80 3.55 -8.72
CA PHE A 49 -6.38 2.56 -7.73
C PHE A 49 -6.78 1.14 -8.14
N PHE A 50 -8.03 0.92 -8.54
CA PHE A 50 -8.52 -0.39 -8.94
C PHE A 50 -7.80 -0.91 -10.19
N GLU A 51 -7.57 -0.04 -11.17
CA GLU A 51 -6.81 -0.38 -12.38
C GLU A 51 -5.36 -0.79 -12.06
N MET A 52 -4.65 0.02 -11.27
CA MET A 52 -3.28 -0.29 -10.83
C MET A 52 -3.21 -1.62 -10.08
N LYS A 53 -4.20 -1.90 -9.19
CA LYS A 53 -4.28 -3.17 -8.47
C LYS A 53 -4.56 -4.34 -9.39
N GLU A 54 -5.46 -4.19 -10.33
CA GLU A 54 -5.78 -5.23 -11.31
C GLU A 54 -4.57 -5.60 -12.14
N GLN A 55 -3.84 -4.62 -12.69
CA GLN A 55 -2.61 -4.83 -13.44
C GLN A 55 -1.57 -5.58 -12.60
N ARG A 56 -1.35 -5.12 -11.36
CA ARG A 56 -0.39 -5.75 -10.44
C ARG A 56 -0.78 -7.18 -10.06
N PHE A 57 -2.04 -7.43 -9.72
CA PHE A 57 -2.50 -8.77 -9.34
C PHE A 57 -2.47 -9.74 -10.52
N ARG A 58 -2.82 -9.26 -11.73
CA ARG A 58 -2.68 -10.03 -12.97
C ARG A 58 -1.22 -10.45 -13.19
N LYS A 59 -0.28 -9.51 -13.08
CA LYS A 59 1.16 -9.77 -13.22
C LYS A 59 1.69 -10.75 -12.15
N MET A 60 1.14 -10.70 -10.93
CA MET A 60 1.51 -11.60 -9.85
C MET A 60 0.81 -12.97 -9.92
N GLY A 61 -0.18 -13.16 -10.79
CA GLY A 61 -0.98 -14.38 -10.88
C GLY A 61 -1.81 -14.66 -9.64
N ILE A 62 -2.35 -13.62 -9.00
CA ILE A 62 -3.20 -13.74 -7.81
C ILE A 62 -4.57 -13.13 -8.07
N ALA A 63 -5.58 -13.63 -7.33
CA ALA A 63 -6.93 -13.12 -7.45
C ALA A 63 -7.00 -11.63 -7.06
N ASN A 64 -7.74 -10.85 -7.85
CA ASN A 64 -7.98 -9.45 -7.56
C ASN A 64 -9.08 -9.31 -6.49
N VAL A 65 -8.71 -9.01 -5.26
CA VAL A 65 -9.65 -8.81 -4.14
C VAL A 65 -10.51 -7.55 -4.30
N PHE A 66 -10.17 -6.66 -5.23
CA PHE A 66 -10.93 -5.46 -5.58
C PHE A 66 -11.69 -5.61 -6.92
N GLY A 67 -11.79 -6.83 -7.45
CA GLY A 67 -12.42 -7.09 -8.75
C GLY A 67 -13.94 -7.14 -8.70
N ASP A 68 -14.53 -7.37 -7.52
CA ASP A 68 -15.97 -7.45 -7.31
C ASP A 68 -16.61 -6.05 -7.27
N ASP A 69 -17.73 -5.88 -7.99
CA ASP A 69 -18.42 -4.59 -8.08
C ASP A 69 -18.97 -4.11 -6.73
N ARG A 70 -19.38 -5.03 -5.85
CA ARG A 70 -19.86 -4.68 -4.49
C ARG A 70 -18.71 -4.10 -3.65
N THR A 71 -17.52 -4.69 -3.76
CA THR A 71 -16.31 -4.17 -3.11
C THR A 71 -15.97 -2.78 -3.62
N ARG A 72 -16.01 -2.57 -4.94
CA ARG A 72 -15.76 -1.24 -5.55
C ARG A 72 -16.80 -0.22 -5.12
N ALA A 73 -18.09 -0.59 -5.13
CA ALA A 73 -19.19 0.26 -4.67
C ALA A 73 -19.05 0.62 -3.19
N PHE A 74 -18.64 -0.33 -2.34
CA PHE A 74 -18.37 -0.08 -0.93
C PHE A 74 -17.28 1.00 -0.75
N PHE A 75 -16.14 0.87 -1.43
CA PHE A 75 -15.07 1.88 -1.34
C PHE A 75 -15.53 3.26 -1.84
N ARG A 76 -16.23 3.33 -2.99
CA ARG A 76 -16.78 4.59 -3.47
C ARG A 76 -17.74 5.23 -2.45
N GLY A 77 -18.69 4.46 -1.92
CA GLY A 77 -19.62 4.93 -0.91
C GLY A 77 -18.91 5.44 0.35
N LEU A 78 -17.94 4.66 0.86
CA LEU A 78 -17.18 5.00 2.08
C LEU A 78 -16.47 6.35 1.96
N PHE A 79 -15.69 6.55 0.90
CA PHE A 79 -14.92 7.77 0.73
C PHE A 79 -15.79 8.98 0.32
N THR A 80 -16.85 8.75 -0.46
CA THR A 80 -17.78 9.83 -0.84
C THR A 80 -18.61 10.31 0.37
N GLN A 81 -19.10 9.37 1.20
CA GLN A 81 -19.83 9.75 2.41
C GLN A 81 -18.96 10.51 3.42
N ALA A 82 -17.68 10.15 3.53
CA ALA A 82 -16.75 10.85 4.40
C ALA A 82 -16.57 12.32 4.03
N LEU A 83 -16.79 12.72 2.76
CA LEU A 83 -16.68 14.12 2.34
C LEU A 83 -17.72 15.04 3.00
N ALA A 84 -18.82 14.51 3.53
CA ALA A 84 -19.83 15.28 4.23
C ALA A 84 -19.40 15.75 5.63
N GLU A 85 -18.29 15.21 6.15
CA GLU A 85 -17.75 15.54 7.46
C GLU A 85 -16.75 16.71 7.36
N ASP A 86 -16.77 17.64 8.33
CA ASP A 86 -15.76 18.71 8.44
C ASP A 86 -14.33 18.16 8.52
N LYS A 87 -14.19 17.02 9.15
CA LYS A 87 -12.93 16.25 9.27
C LYS A 87 -13.14 14.83 8.79
N PRO A 88 -13.08 14.57 7.48
CA PRO A 88 -13.33 13.25 6.91
C PRO A 88 -12.57 12.15 7.62
N CYS A 89 -13.28 11.11 8.07
CA CYS A 89 -12.66 9.92 8.66
C CYS A 89 -11.85 9.10 7.66
N PHE A 90 -12.20 9.20 6.37
CA PHE A 90 -11.51 8.52 5.27
C PHE A 90 -11.08 9.52 4.22
N VAL A 91 -9.84 9.42 3.76
CA VAL A 91 -9.24 10.34 2.79
C VAL A 91 -8.46 9.59 1.72
N LEU A 92 -8.58 10.07 0.49
CA LEU A 92 -7.80 9.58 -0.65
C LEU A 92 -6.75 10.61 -1.05
N HIS A 93 -5.54 10.13 -1.31
CA HIS A 93 -4.48 10.95 -1.85
C HIS A 93 -3.95 10.34 -3.14
N GLY A 94 -3.62 11.18 -4.10
CA GLY A 94 -3.01 10.80 -5.36
C GLY A 94 -1.76 11.62 -5.66
N LEU A 95 -0.85 11.04 -6.43
CA LEU A 95 0.21 11.73 -7.13
C LEU A 95 -0.11 11.75 -8.61
N GLU A 96 -0.35 12.93 -9.14
CA GLU A 96 -0.52 13.16 -10.57
C GLU A 96 0.80 13.69 -11.16
N VAL A 97 1.24 13.13 -12.29
CA VAL A 97 2.40 13.59 -13.07
C VAL A 97 2.01 13.61 -14.53
N ALA A 98 2.19 14.75 -15.19
CA ALA A 98 1.81 14.97 -16.59
C ALA A 98 0.35 14.56 -16.90
N GLY A 99 -0.59 14.89 -16.00
CA GLY A 99 -2.02 14.60 -16.13
C GLY A 99 -2.43 13.17 -15.83
N LYS A 100 -1.49 12.25 -15.48
CA LYS A 100 -1.78 10.86 -15.15
C LYS A 100 -1.53 10.58 -13.67
N LEU A 101 -2.43 9.81 -13.04
CA LEU A 101 -2.25 9.32 -11.67
C LEU A 101 -1.18 8.21 -11.65
N ARG A 102 -0.12 8.42 -10.88
CA ARG A 102 1.02 7.49 -10.78
C ARG A 102 1.07 6.74 -9.45
N ALA A 103 0.43 7.29 -8.42
CA ALA A 103 0.25 6.62 -7.14
C ALA A 103 -1.04 7.09 -6.49
N VAL A 104 -1.70 6.19 -5.76
CA VAL A 104 -2.90 6.46 -4.96
C VAL A 104 -2.75 5.80 -3.61
N THR A 105 -3.18 6.48 -2.54
CA THR A 105 -3.30 5.92 -1.19
C THR A 105 -4.66 6.25 -0.61
N GLY A 106 -5.26 5.28 0.08
CA GLY A 106 -6.44 5.48 0.92
C GLY A 106 -6.06 5.37 2.39
N SER A 107 -6.52 6.32 3.17
CA SER A 107 -6.19 6.41 4.61
C SER A 107 -7.43 6.61 5.45
N SER A 108 -7.38 6.11 6.69
CA SER A 108 -8.36 6.41 7.74
C SER A 108 -7.75 7.34 8.78
N ARG A 109 -8.60 8.11 9.48
CA ARG A 109 -8.22 9.00 10.58
C ARG A 109 -8.79 8.47 11.90
N SER A 110 -7.94 8.30 12.90
CA SER A 110 -8.34 7.91 14.25
C SER A 110 -7.64 8.78 15.26
N GLY A 111 -8.37 9.77 15.82
CA GLY A 111 -7.81 10.80 16.68
C GLY A 111 -6.67 11.55 15.97
N ARG A 112 -5.46 11.48 16.54
CA ARG A 112 -4.26 12.09 15.95
C ARG A 112 -3.40 11.12 15.13
N ARG A 113 -3.97 10.04 14.67
CA ARG A 113 -3.34 9.02 13.83
C ARG A 113 -3.93 9.04 12.43
N LEU A 114 -3.09 9.11 11.41
CA LEU A 114 -3.44 8.89 10.01
C LEU A 114 -2.90 7.52 9.60
N ILE A 115 -3.81 6.61 9.23
CA ILE A 115 -3.49 5.21 8.93
C ILE A 115 -3.60 5.01 7.42
N CYS A 116 -2.50 4.67 6.76
CA CYS A 116 -2.51 4.29 5.35
C CYS A 116 -2.99 2.85 5.21
N GLU A 117 -4.25 2.67 4.85
CA GLU A 117 -4.91 1.36 4.76
C GLU A 117 -4.55 0.60 3.49
N PHE A 118 -4.40 1.33 2.39
CA PHE A 118 -4.03 0.75 1.11
C PHE A 118 -3.30 1.75 0.21
N GLY A 119 -2.61 1.23 -0.79
CA GLY A 119 -1.99 2.05 -1.83
C GLY A 119 -1.74 1.25 -3.10
N ALA A 120 -1.63 1.96 -4.20
CA ALA A 120 -1.23 1.40 -5.49
C ALA A 120 -0.29 2.38 -6.22
N ILE A 121 0.50 1.84 -7.13
CA ILE A 121 1.37 2.59 -8.02
C ILE A 121 1.14 2.12 -9.46
N ALA A 122 1.23 3.03 -10.42
CA ALA A 122 1.21 2.70 -11.83
C ALA A 122 2.49 1.92 -12.20
N GLU A 123 2.32 0.87 -12.99
CA GLU A 123 3.45 0.09 -13.54
C GLU A 123 3.74 0.57 -14.96
N ASP A 124 4.25 1.78 -15.10
CA ASP A 124 4.55 2.45 -16.36
C ASP A 124 6.01 2.96 -16.41
N GLU A 125 6.31 3.82 -17.36
CA GLU A 125 7.64 4.39 -17.59
C GLU A 125 8.23 5.12 -16.37
N LEU A 126 7.37 5.61 -15.45
CA LEU A 126 7.80 6.29 -14.23
C LEU A 126 7.86 5.38 -12.99
N ALA A 127 7.51 4.09 -13.11
CA ALA A 127 7.49 3.15 -11.99
C ALA A 127 8.83 3.09 -11.24
N ASN A 128 9.96 3.12 -11.98
CA ASN A 128 11.32 3.13 -11.43
C ASN A 128 11.68 4.42 -10.68
N THR A 129 10.89 5.48 -10.84
CA THR A 129 11.04 6.72 -10.06
C THR A 129 10.44 6.58 -8.65
N SER A 130 9.75 5.50 -8.37
CA SER A 130 9.10 5.20 -7.08
C SER A 130 8.05 6.26 -6.69
N PRO A 131 6.98 6.45 -7.50
CA PRO A 131 5.95 7.47 -7.24
C PRO A 131 5.22 7.26 -5.91
N GLY A 132 5.09 6.01 -5.45
CA GLY A 132 4.53 5.72 -4.14
C GLY A 132 5.36 6.26 -2.97
N ASP A 133 6.69 6.16 -3.04
CA ASP A 133 7.57 6.70 -2.00
C ASP A 133 7.56 8.25 -2.00
N PHE A 134 7.44 8.86 -3.17
CA PHE A 134 7.24 10.29 -3.31
C PHE A 134 5.93 10.74 -2.63
N LEU A 135 4.82 10.06 -2.93
CA LEU A 135 3.53 10.36 -2.33
C LEU A 135 3.55 10.16 -0.81
N PHE A 136 4.26 9.14 -0.29
CA PHE A 136 4.44 8.96 1.15
C PHE A 136 5.20 10.10 1.78
N PHE A 137 6.27 10.61 1.14
CA PHE A 137 6.99 11.78 1.64
C PHE A 137 6.06 12.97 1.81
N ASP A 138 5.27 13.31 0.80
CA ASP A 138 4.34 14.43 0.81
C ASP A 138 3.18 14.21 1.81
N ASN A 139 2.63 13.00 1.90
CA ASN A 139 1.58 12.67 2.85
C ASN A 139 2.06 12.78 4.30
N ILE A 140 3.26 12.29 4.61
CA ILE A 140 3.84 12.37 5.96
C ILE A 140 4.16 13.83 6.30
N GLN A 141 4.70 14.59 5.36
CA GLN A 141 4.95 16.02 5.56
C GLN A 141 3.65 16.77 5.88
N ASN A 142 2.61 16.53 5.09
CA ASN A 142 1.28 17.12 5.30
C ASN A 142 0.68 16.69 6.64
N ALA A 143 0.77 15.41 7.00
CA ALA A 143 0.28 14.91 8.29
C ALA A 143 0.97 15.61 9.47
N CYS A 144 2.29 15.82 9.39
CA CYS A 144 3.01 16.60 10.41
C CYS A 144 2.54 18.07 10.50
N GLN A 145 2.24 18.70 9.35
CA GLN A 145 1.78 20.08 9.29
C GLN A 145 0.35 20.25 9.79
N THR A 146 -0.49 19.24 9.58
CA THR A 146 -1.91 19.24 9.99
C THR A 146 -2.14 18.66 11.40
N GLY A 147 -1.06 18.41 12.17
CA GLY A 147 -1.13 18.08 13.58
C GLY A 147 -1.34 16.61 13.92
N PHE A 148 -1.20 15.71 12.96
CA PHE A 148 -1.16 14.28 13.27
C PHE A 148 0.12 13.93 14.05
N ALA A 149 -0.02 13.09 15.07
CA ALA A 149 1.10 12.61 15.88
C ALA A 149 1.75 11.35 15.29
N VAL A 150 0.98 10.56 14.57
CA VAL A 150 1.40 9.27 13.99
C VAL A 150 0.92 9.16 12.55
N TYR A 151 1.84 8.82 11.65
CA TYR A 151 1.53 8.27 10.33
C TYR A 151 1.76 6.76 10.38
N ASP A 152 0.68 5.99 10.27
CA ASP A 152 0.69 4.54 10.42
C ASP A 152 0.61 3.88 9.04
N PHE A 153 1.50 2.94 8.77
CA PHE A 153 1.49 2.19 7.52
C PHE A 153 0.65 0.91 7.57
N SER A 154 -0.18 0.77 8.62
CA SER A 154 -1.02 -0.41 8.83
C SER A 154 -0.22 -1.73 8.88
N VAL A 155 -0.92 -2.86 8.84
CA VAL A 155 -0.32 -4.18 8.97
C VAL A 155 0.49 -4.56 7.74
N GLY A 156 1.60 -5.27 7.95
CA GLY A 156 2.46 -5.81 6.89
C GLY A 156 3.93 -5.48 7.12
N ASP A 157 4.80 -6.30 6.54
CA ASP A 157 6.27 -6.19 6.69
C ASP A 157 6.91 -5.94 5.31
N GLU A 158 6.40 -4.93 4.59
CA GLU A 158 6.98 -4.55 3.32
C GLU A 158 8.26 -3.73 3.52
N PRO A 159 9.31 -3.94 2.70
CA PRO A 159 10.61 -3.28 2.87
C PRO A 159 10.54 -1.74 2.92
N TYR A 160 9.60 -1.12 2.19
CA TYR A 160 9.46 0.33 2.21
C TYR A 160 9.00 0.87 3.56
N LYS A 161 8.21 0.11 4.34
CA LYS A 161 7.77 0.51 5.68
C LYS A 161 8.96 0.68 6.62
N ARG A 162 9.91 -0.24 6.58
CA ARG A 162 11.16 -0.15 7.38
C ARG A 162 12.00 1.07 7.08
N LEU A 163 11.81 1.70 5.91
CA LEU A 163 12.50 2.95 5.57
C LEU A 163 11.86 4.17 6.24
N TRP A 164 10.58 4.09 6.61
CA TRP A 164 9.80 5.20 7.16
C TRP A 164 9.47 5.05 8.63
N CYS A 165 9.20 3.83 9.10
CA CYS A 165 8.77 3.56 10.47
C CYS A 165 9.96 3.63 11.43
N ASP A 166 9.78 4.36 12.52
CA ASP A 166 10.65 4.41 13.69
C ASP A 166 10.07 3.61 14.88
N ILE A 167 8.80 3.21 14.77
CA ILE A 167 8.10 2.38 15.76
C ILE A 167 7.50 1.18 15.03
N GLU A 168 7.74 -0.01 15.57
CA GLU A 168 7.13 -1.26 15.13
C GLU A 168 6.23 -1.80 16.23
N THR A 169 4.98 -2.13 15.88
CA THR A 169 4.02 -2.75 16.80
C THR A 169 3.70 -4.15 16.31
N GLN A 170 3.90 -5.14 17.18
CA GLN A 170 3.54 -6.52 16.86
C GLN A 170 2.07 -6.78 17.16
N HIS A 171 1.36 -7.33 16.19
CA HIS A 171 0.00 -7.81 16.35
C HIS A 171 0.02 -9.32 16.59
N PHE A 172 -0.78 -9.80 17.54
CA PHE A 172 -0.96 -11.22 17.78
C PHE A 172 -2.45 -11.58 17.76
N GLU A 173 -2.70 -12.79 17.31
CA GLU A 173 -4.02 -13.39 17.33
C GLU A 173 -4.14 -14.28 18.58
N VAL A 174 -5.21 -14.08 19.35
CA VAL A 174 -5.51 -14.90 20.53
C VAL A 174 -6.68 -15.80 20.19
N LEU A 175 -6.44 -17.11 20.22
CA LEU A 175 -7.46 -18.14 20.00
C LEU A 175 -7.84 -18.79 21.33
N VAL A 176 -9.08 -18.57 21.79
CA VAL A 176 -9.64 -19.16 23.01
C VAL A 176 -10.72 -20.17 22.63
N PRO A 177 -10.43 -21.48 22.61
CA PRO A 177 -11.42 -22.48 22.26
C PRO A 177 -12.38 -22.72 23.43
N LEU A 178 -13.67 -22.48 23.21
CA LEU A 178 -14.72 -22.65 24.22
C LEU A 178 -15.37 -24.04 24.18
N THR A 179 -15.18 -24.83 23.12
CA THR A 179 -15.76 -26.17 22.93
C THR A 179 -14.70 -27.15 22.42
N LEU A 180 -15.00 -28.47 22.49
CA LEU A 180 -14.13 -29.50 21.90
C LEU A 180 -13.92 -29.32 20.39
N LYS A 181 -15.00 -28.96 19.66
CA LYS A 181 -14.90 -28.61 18.23
C LYS A 181 -14.02 -27.39 18.01
N GLY A 182 -14.15 -26.38 18.87
CA GLY A 182 -13.28 -25.18 18.84
C GLY A 182 -11.82 -25.51 19.11
N ARG A 183 -11.51 -26.50 19.99
CA ARG A 183 -10.12 -26.97 20.21
C ARG A 183 -9.54 -27.62 18.95
N ALA A 184 -10.32 -28.49 18.28
CA ALA A 184 -9.88 -29.12 17.02
C ALA A 184 -9.64 -28.07 15.93
N LEU A 185 -10.55 -27.10 15.76
CA LEU A 185 -10.39 -25.99 14.82
C LEU A 185 -9.18 -25.14 15.17
N GLY A 186 -8.98 -24.78 16.45
CA GLY A 186 -7.82 -24.00 16.89
C GLY A 186 -6.49 -24.70 16.61
N GLN A 187 -6.45 -26.04 16.79
CA GLN A 187 -5.27 -26.84 16.42
C GLN A 187 -5.04 -26.83 14.89
N ALA A 188 -6.09 -27.02 14.10
CA ALA A 188 -5.98 -26.98 12.63
C ALA A 188 -5.46 -25.61 12.15
N LEU A 189 -5.98 -24.49 12.68
CA LEU A 189 -5.53 -23.15 12.36
C LEU A 189 -4.05 -22.92 12.75
N ARG A 190 -3.63 -23.38 13.93
CA ARG A 190 -2.21 -23.30 14.37
C ARG A 190 -1.29 -24.09 13.45
N GLN A 191 -1.67 -25.31 13.08
CA GLN A 191 -0.85 -26.13 12.15
C GLN A 191 -0.81 -25.50 10.75
N GLY A 192 -1.94 -24.97 10.26
CA GLY A 192 -1.99 -24.24 8.99
C GLY A 192 -1.10 -22.99 8.99
N ALA A 193 -1.10 -22.23 10.09
CA ALA A 193 -0.23 -21.06 10.26
C ALA A 193 1.25 -21.45 10.27
N ARG A 194 1.62 -22.54 10.98
CA ARG A 194 3.00 -23.08 11.01
C ARG A 194 3.45 -23.52 9.62
N LEU A 195 2.61 -24.26 8.90
CA LEU A 195 2.90 -24.69 7.53
C LEU A 195 3.08 -23.50 6.58
N LYS A 196 2.20 -22.50 6.67
CA LYS A 196 2.31 -21.26 5.89
C LYS A 196 3.61 -20.51 6.20
N ALA A 197 3.99 -20.41 7.48
CA ALA A 197 5.23 -19.78 7.90
C ALA A 197 6.45 -20.57 7.39
N PHE A 198 6.43 -21.90 7.47
CA PHE A 198 7.48 -22.75 6.93
C PHE A 198 7.67 -22.57 5.43
N VAL A 199 6.58 -22.58 4.66
CA VAL A 199 6.62 -22.34 3.21
C VAL A 199 7.15 -20.93 2.89
N LYS A 200 6.71 -19.91 3.63
CA LYS A 200 7.14 -18.52 3.42
C LYS A 200 8.62 -18.30 3.76
N ASN A 201 9.10 -18.97 4.82
CA ASN A 201 10.49 -18.82 5.30
C ASN A 201 11.49 -19.71 4.56
N SER A 202 11.04 -20.62 3.68
CA SER A 202 11.89 -21.43 2.84
C SER A 202 11.97 -20.85 1.42
N PRO A 203 13.12 -20.23 1.02
CA PRO A 203 13.25 -19.57 -0.27
C PRO A 203 12.95 -20.48 -1.45
N THR A 204 13.39 -21.75 -1.35
CA THR A 204 13.23 -22.77 -2.41
C THR A 204 11.77 -23.18 -2.57
N ILE A 205 11.09 -23.48 -1.46
CA ILE A 205 9.68 -23.88 -1.46
C ILE A 205 8.81 -22.70 -1.91
N TRP A 206 9.17 -21.48 -1.50
CA TRP A 206 8.47 -20.27 -1.91
C TRP A 206 8.59 -20.00 -3.42
N LYS A 207 9.78 -20.18 -3.99
CA LYS A 207 9.99 -20.08 -5.46
C LYS A 207 9.14 -21.12 -6.20
N LEU A 208 9.12 -22.36 -5.72
CA LEU A 208 8.32 -23.44 -6.31
C LEU A 208 6.81 -23.17 -6.21
N ALA A 209 6.34 -22.73 -5.03
CA ALA A 209 4.94 -22.38 -4.83
C ALA A 209 4.49 -21.21 -5.73
N LYS A 210 5.35 -20.20 -5.93
CA LYS A 210 5.12 -19.11 -6.88
C LYS A 210 5.03 -19.61 -8.31
N MET A 211 5.93 -20.51 -8.72
CA MET A 211 5.96 -21.07 -10.07
C MET A 211 4.71 -21.91 -10.36
N LEU A 212 4.30 -22.76 -9.42
CA LEU A 212 3.08 -23.57 -9.54
C LEU A 212 1.82 -22.70 -9.62
N ARG A 213 1.75 -21.64 -8.81
CA ARG A 213 0.63 -20.69 -8.84
C ARG A 213 0.54 -19.97 -10.19
N ARG A 214 1.67 -19.53 -10.76
CA ARG A 214 1.71 -18.90 -12.09
C ARG A 214 1.26 -19.87 -13.19
N LYS A 215 1.71 -21.13 -13.16
CA LYS A 215 1.25 -22.17 -14.07
C LYS A 215 -0.26 -22.41 -13.98
N ALA A 216 -0.80 -22.48 -12.76
CA ALA A 216 -2.24 -22.65 -12.55
C ALA A 216 -3.06 -21.43 -13.02
N ALA A 217 -2.46 -20.24 -13.06
CA ALA A 217 -3.08 -19.01 -13.57
C ALA A 217 -2.90 -18.82 -15.10
N GLY A 218 -2.36 -19.81 -15.84
CA GLY A 218 -2.18 -19.74 -17.28
C GLY A 218 -1.14 -18.73 -17.78
N GLN A 219 -0.21 -18.31 -16.92
CA GLN A 219 0.82 -17.31 -17.27
C GLN A 219 2.16 -17.99 -17.56
N THR A 220 2.75 -17.65 -18.71
CA THR A 220 4.11 -18.08 -19.09
C THR A 220 5.14 -17.43 -18.17
N PRO A 221 6.21 -18.15 -17.73
CA PRO A 221 7.26 -17.56 -16.90
C PRO A 221 7.98 -16.44 -17.68
N PRO A 222 8.30 -15.31 -17.05
CA PRO A 222 9.24 -14.38 -17.65
C PRO A 222 10.62 -15.04 -17.73
N LEU A 223 11.34 -14.78 -18.83
CA LEU A 223 12.74 -15.14 -18.97
C LEU A 223 13.56 -14.63 -17.78
N PRO A 224 14.57 -15.37 -17.30
CA PRO A 224 15.40 -14.90 -16.19
C PRO A 224 16.12 -13.62 -16.61
N THR A 225 15.85 -12.54 -15.90
CA THR A 225 16.65 -11.32 -15.96
C THR A 225 17.89 -11.55 -15.09
N GLU A 226 19.07 -11.33 -15.68
CA GLU A 226 20.40 -11.54 -15.09
C GLU A 226 20.79 -10.51 -14.01
N ASP A 227 19.88 -10.04 -13.18
CA ASP A 227 20.17 -9.07 -12.11
C ASP A 227 19.55 -9.49 -10.77
N GLU A 228 20.11 -10.56 -10.17
CA GLU A 228 19.98 -10.87 -8.74
C GLU A 228 21.31 -11.42 -8.21
N HIS A 229 22.26 -10.51 -8.01
CA HIS A 229 23.39 -10.71 -7.10
C HIS A 229 23.37 -9.66 -5.99
#